data_c3be5647684b69ea5675afd13bc54a41
#
_entry.id   c3be5647684b69ea5675afd13bc54a41
#
_cell.length_a   1.000
_cell.length_b   1.000
_cell.length_c   1.000
_cell.angle_alpha   90.00
_cell.angle_beta   90.00
_cell.angle_gamma   90.00
#
_symmetry.space_group_name_H-M   'P 1'
#
loop_
_entity.id
_entity.type
_entity.pdbx_description
1 polymer ?
#
loop_
_entity_poly.entity_id
_entity_poly.type
_entity_poly.pdbx_seq_one_letter_code
_entity_poly.pdbx_strand_id
1 'polypeptide(L)'
;AGHVKGKKRSLSSMFEAVGSYAAGTMTEEDVLEFEEKVCPTCGSCSGMYTANSMNCLTEALGMGLRGNGTIPAVYSERIKLAKHAGMAVMDMVNKGITARDIITKDSIMNALTVDMALGCSTNSMLHLPAIAHEIGFDFDIKFANPISEKTPNLSHLAPAGPTYMEDLNEAGGVYAVMKELADIGLLNTDCMTVSGKTIGECIATAYNRDEEVIRPVDKPYSKTGGLAVLSGNLAPDGSVVKRSAVVDEMLVHEGPARVFDCEEDAIAAIKLSLIHI
;
A
#
# COMPACT_ATOMS: atom_id res chain seq x y z
N ALA A 1 -5.04 -7.87 -12.25
CA ALA A 1 -5.66 -6.84 -13.09
C ALA A 1 -6.48 -7.49 -14.21
N GLY A 2 -7.51 -6.77 -14.69
CA GLY A 2 -8.24 -7.17 -15.89
C GLY A 2 -7.56 -6.72 -17.17
N HIS A 3 -8.14 -7.10 -18.32
CA HIS A 3 -7.65 -6.68 -19.63
C HIS A 3 -8.81 -6.12 -20.47
N VAL A 4 -8.69 -4.86 -20.88
CA VAL A 4 -9.64 -4.21 -21.79
C VAL A 4 -8.86 -3.71 -22.99
N LYS A 5 -9.30 -4.11 -24.19
CA LYS A 5 -8.65 -3.76 -25.46
C LYS A 5 -7.13 -4.03 -25.46
N GLY A 6 -6.73 -5.18 -24.88
CA GLY A 6 -5.34 -5.64 -24.82
C GLY A 6 -4.44 -4.93 -23.79
N LYS A 7 -4.98 -4.03 -22.97
CA LYS A 7 -4.23 -3.33 -21.90
C LYS A 7 -4.67 -3.80 -20.52
N LYS A 8 -3.72 -3.96 -19.61
CA LYS A 8 -4.03 -4.19 -18.18
C LYS A 8 -4.82 -3.00 -17.64
N ARG A 9 -5.90 -3.30 -16.93
CA ARG A 9 -6.82 -2.32 -16.33
C ARG A 9 -7.22 -2.77 -14.93
N SER A 10 -7.64 -1.81 -14.11
CA SER A 10 -8.05 -2.06 -12.73
C SER A 10 -9.27 -1.22 -12.36
N LEU A 11 -9.71 -1.31 -11.12
CA LEU A 11 -10.82 -0.53 -10.59
C LEU A 11 -10.63 0.99 -10.84
N SER A 12 -9.41 1.52 -10.71
CA SER A 12 -9.15 2.94 -11.03
C SER A 12 -9.46 3.29 -12.48
N SER A 13 -9.19 2.36 -13.41
CA SER A 13 -9.54 2.56 -14.82
C SER A 13 -11.06 2.60 -15.05
N MET A 14 -11.86 1.97 -14.17
CA MET A 14 -13.31 2.08 -14.23
C MET A 14 -13.79 3.50 -13.86
N PHE A 15 -13.18 4.12 -12.84
CA PHE A 15 -13.49 5.51 -12.50
C PHE A 15 -13.14 6.47 -13.64
N GLU A 16 -12.00 6.25 -14.31
CA GLU A 16 -11.61 7.00 -15.50
C GLU A 16 -12.61 6.80 -16.65
N ALA A 17 -13.11 5.57 -16.84
CA ALA A 17 -14.12 5.25 -17.86
C ALA A 17 -15.45 5.97 -17.60
N VAL A 18 -15.91 5.99 -16.35
CA VAL A 18 -17.13 6.74 -15.96
C VAL A 18 -16.96 8.24 -16.20
N GLY A 19 -15.79 8.80 -15.87
CA GLY A 19 -15.48 10.21 -16.17
C GLY A 19 -15.46 10.51 -17.67
N SER A 20 -14.86 9.61 -18.46
CA SER A 20 -14.80 9.72 -19.92
C SER A 20 -16.17 9.62 -20.57
N TYR A 21 -17.04 8.77 -20.05
CA TYR A 21 -18.44 8.67 -20.49
C TYR A 21 -19.21 9.97 -20.18
N ALA A 22 -19.08 10.49 -18.96
CA ALA A 22 -19.71 11.75 -18.59
C ALA A 22 -19.23 12.95 -19.44
N ALA A 23 -17.97 12.92 -19.88
CA ALA A 23 -17.39 13.91 -20.79
C ALA A 23 -17.74 13.67 -22.28
N GLY A 24 -18.48 12.62 -22.62
CA GLY A 24 -18.85 12.27 -23.99
C GLY A 24 -17.71 11.75 -24.87
N THR A 25 -16.59 11.33 -24.29
CA THR A 25 -15.42 10.79 -24.99
C THR A 25 -15.39 9.26 -25.03
N MET A 26 -16.34 8.60 -24.35
CA MET A 26 -16.50 7.15 -24.32
C MET A 26 -17.97 6.80 -24.53
N THR A 27 -18.25 5.70 -25.23
CA THR A 27 -19.60 5.20 -25.45
C THR A 27 -20.10 4.35 -24.30
N GLU A 28 -21.42 4.12 -24.21
CA GLU A 28 -22.01 3.21 -23.23
C GLU A 28 -21.48 1.76 -23.41
N GLU A 29 -21.30 1.32 -24.66
CA GLU A 29 -20.74 0.00 -24.97
C GLU A 29 -19.29 -0.14 -24.44
N ASP A 30 -18.47 0.90 -24.57
CA ASP A 30 -17.12 0.91 -24.00
C ASP A 30 -17.15 0.80 -22.46
N VAL A 31 -18.07 1.51 -21.79
CA VAL A 31 -18.23 1.44 -20.31
C VAL A 31 -18.64 0.04 -19.87
N LEU A 32 -19.59 -0.58 -20.57
CA LEU A 32 -20.02 -1.96 -20.30
C LEU A 32 -18.86 -2.95 -20.47
N GLU A 33 -18.02 -2.78 -21.52
CA GLU A 33 -16.82 -3.60 -21.68
C GLU A 33 -15.84 -3.44 -20.49
N PHE A 34 -15.68 -2.22 -19.96
CA PHE A 34 -14.87 -1.98 -18.78
C PHE A 34 -15.46 -2.67 -17.55
N GLU A 35 -16.76 -2.52 -17.31
CA GLU A 35 -17.47 -3.13 -16.17
C GLU A 35 -17.30 -4.65 -16.14
N GLU A 36 -17.40 -5.31 -17.28
CA GLU A 36 -17.25 -6.77 -17.40
C GLU A 36 -15.81 -7.26 -17.20
N LYS A 37 -14.80 -6.44 -17.55
CA LYS A 37 -13.44 -6.95 -17.73
C LYS A 37 -12.39 -6.40 -16.76
N VAL A 38 -12.62 -5.26 -16.09
CA VAL A 38 -11.57 -4.66 -15.24
C VAL A 38 -11.31 -5.41 -13.94
N CYS A 39 -12.33 -6.09 -13.40
CA CYS A 39 -12.26 -6.88 -12.18
C CYS A 39 -12.72 -8.32 -12.44
N PRO A 40 -11.97 -9.12 -13.21
CA PRO A 40 -12.45 -10.40 -13.77
C PRO A 40 -12.48 -11.54 -12.75
N THR A 41 -11.96 -11.35 -11.52
CA THR A 41 -11.77 -12.41 -10.52
C THR A 41 -12.24 -11.96 -9.14
N CYS A 42 -12.08 -12.83 -8.14
CA CYS A 42 -12.37 -12.53 -6.73
C CYS A 42 -11.13 -11.99 -6.00
N GLY A 43 -11.34 -11.52 -4.78
CA GLY A 43 -10.30 -10.99 -3.89
C GLY A 43 -10.33 -9.47 -3.79
N SER A 44 -9.28 -8.87 -3.26
CA SER A 44 -9.12 -7.42 -3.21
C SER A 44 -8.77 -6.86 -4.61
N CYS A 45 -8.83 -5.51 -4.74
CA CYS A 45 -8.42 -4.84 -5.99
C CYS A 45 -6.95 -5.17 -6.35
N SER A 46 -6.57 -4.97 -7.60
CA SER A 46 -5.21 -5.25 -8.08
C SER A 46 -4.19 -4.16 -7.77
N GLY A 47 -4.61 -3.02 -7.22
CA GLY A 47 -3.73 -1.90 -6.86
C GLY A 47 -3.40 -1.83 -5.38
N MET A 48 -2.54 -0.86 -5.00
CA MET A 48 -2.14 -0.60 -3.62
C MET A 48 -3.17 0.32 -2.93
N TYR A 49 -4.38 -0.20 -2.77
CA TYR A 49 -5.46 0.39 -1.99
C TYR A 49 -5.43 -0.17 -0.56
N THR A 50 -6.43 0.14 0.25
CA THR A 50 -6.45 -0.16 1.68
C THR A 50 -6.25 -1.64 1.99
N ALA A 51 -6.99 -2.54 1.34
CA ALA A 51 -6.93 -3.98 1.61
C ALA A 51 -5.53 -4.55 1.32
N ASN A 52 -4.97 -4.25 0.15
CA ASN A 52 -3.63 -4.72 -0.20
C ASN A 52 -2.54 -4.07 0.64
N SER A 53 -2.68 -2.79 0.99
CA SER A 53 -1.77 -2.11 1.90
C SER A 53 -1.70 -2.85 3.24
N MET A 54 -2.84 -3.08 3.88
CA MET A 54 -2.85 -3.77 5.17
C MET A 54 -2.41 -5.23 5.06
N ASN A 55 -2.74 -5.93 3.97
CA ASN A 55 -2.23 -7.28 3.72
C ASN A 55 -0.69 -7.30 3.63
N CYS A 56 -0.07 -6.32 2.98
CA CYS A 56 1.38 -6.19 2.91
C CYS A 56 1.97 -5.82 4.29
N LEU A 57 1.34 -4.87 5.00
CA LEU A 57 1.82 -4.43 6.30
C LEU A 57 1.70 -5.51 7.38
N THR A 58 0.76 -6.47 7.26
CA THR A 58 0.74 -7.62 8.17
C THR A 58 1.98 -8.51 8.03
N GLU A 59 2.58 -8.61 6.84
CA GLU A 59 3.88 -9.29 6.68
C GLU A 59 4.99 -8.53 7.41
N ALA A 60 5.04 -7.20 7.27
CA ALA A 60 6.03 -6.35 7.92
C ALA A 60 5.88 -6.30 9.44
N LEU A 61 4.63 -6.38 9.95
CA LEU A 61 4.34 -6.54 11.39
C LEU A 61 4.77 -7.91 11.96
N GLY A 62 5.10 -8.87 11.10
CA GLY A 62 5.36 -10.25 11.52
C GLY A 62 4.11 -11.10 11.70
N MET A 63 2.90 -10.56 11.47
CA MET A 63 1.62 -11.25 11.64
C MET A 63 1.13 -11.98 10.39
N GLY A 64 1.74 -11.73 9.23
CA GLY A 64 1.46 -12.40 7.96
C GLY A 64 2.60 -13.32 7.54
N LEU A 65 2.28 -14.46 6.97
CA LEU A 65 3.26 -15.31 6.30
C LEU A 65 3.65 -14.70 4.95
N ARG A 66 4.84 -15.04 4.47
CA ARG A 66 5.36 -14.58 3.17
C ARG A 66 4.33 -14.79 2.05
N GLY A 67 4.04 -13.73 1.31
CA GLY A 67 3.10 -13.73 0.19
C GLY A 67 1.65 -13.45 0.60
N ASN A 68 1.38 -13.20 1.90
CA ASN A 68 0.04 -12.83 2.34
C ASN A 68 -0.47 -11.57 1.63
N GLY A 69 0.39 -10.58 1.44
CA GLY A 69 0.04 -9.32 0.80
C GLY A 69 -0.08 -9.37 -0.72
N THR A 70 0.58 -10.32 -1.38
CA THR A 70 0.82 -10.21 -2.82
C THR A 70 0.30 -11.35 -3.67
N ILE A 71 0.21 -12.59 -3.16
CA ILE A 71 -0.29 -13.73 -3.94
C ILE A 71 -1.75 -13.46 -4.36
N PRO A 72 -2.07 -13.45 -5.66
CA PRO A 72 -3.45 -13.27 -6.12
C PRO A 72 -4.41 -14.31 -5.55
N ALA A 73 -5.64 -13.90 -5.25
CA ALA A 73 -6.64 -14.75 -4.60
C ALA A 73 -6.98 -16.03 -5.38
N VAL A 74 -6.85 -15.99 -6.70
CA VAL A 74 -7.16 -17.10 -7.62
C VAL A 74 -6.00 -18.07 -7.83
N TYR A 75 -4.80 -17.79 -7.31
CA TYR A 75 -3.65 -18.66 -7.47
C TYR A 75 -3.69 -19.85 -6.49
N SER A 76 -3.24 -21.02 -6.93
CA SER A 76 -3.15 -22.22 -6.08
C SER A 76 -2.26 -22.01 -4.86
N GLU A 77 -1.24 -21.15 -4.98
CA GLU A 77 -0.36 -20.75 -3.87
C GLU A 77 -1.14 -20.10 -2.72
N ARG A 78 -2.26 -19.42 -2.98
CA ARG A 78 -3.12 -18.87 -1.92
C ARG A 78 -3.72 -19.97 -1.04
N ILE A 79 -4.15 -21.08 -1.64
CA ILE A 79 -4.66 -22.25 -0.91
C ILE A 79 -3.53 -22.92 -0.11
N LYS A 80 -2.34 -23.03 -0.70
CA LYS A 80 -1.15 -23.54 -0.01
C LYS A 80 -0.79 -22.66 1.19
N LEU A 81 -0.80 -21.32 1.01
CA LEU A 81 -0.54 -20.36 2.08
C LEU A 81 -1.54 -20.51 3.23
N ALA A 82 -2.83 -20.65 2.92
CA ALA A 82 -3.87 -20.86 3.94
C ALA A 82 -3.63 -22.12 4.78
N LYS A 83 -3.20 -23.22 4.16
CA LYS A 83 -2.81 -24.45 4.87
C LYS A 83 -1.59 -24.22 5.77
N HIS A 84 -0.57 -23.51 5.29
CA HIS A 84 0.60 -23.17 6.09
C HIS A 84 0.25 -22.24 7.25
N ALA A 85 -0.68 -21.30 7.07
CA ALA A 85 -1.15 -20.43 8.13
C ALA A 85 -1.85 -21.23 9.24
N GLY A 86 -2.65 -22.24 8.89
CA GLY A 86 -3.24 -23.16 9.86
C GLY A 86 -2.20 -23.95 10.65
N MET A 87 -1.12 -24.39 10.01
CA MET A 87 0.00 -25.06 10.70
C MET A 87 0.75 -24.07 11.62
N ALA A 88 1.04 -22.87 11.12
CA ALA A 88 1.76 -21.86 11.88
C ALA A 88 1.00 -21.43 13.15
N VAL A 89 -0.33 -21.24 13.07
CA VAL A 89 -1.12 -20.87 14.26
C VAL A 89 -1.11 -21.97 15.31
N MET A 90 -1.11 -23.25 14.90
CA MET A 90 -0.97 -24.36 15.86
C MET A 90 0.40 -24.40 16.52
N ASP A 91 1.46 -24.09 15.79
CA ASP A 91 2.80 -23.97 16.36
C ASP A 91 2.89 -22.80 17.36
N MET A 92 2.24 -21.66 17.09
CA MET A 92 2.15 -20.52 18.00
C MET A 92 1.44 -20.94 19.31
N VAL A 93 0.28 -21.60 19.19
CA VAL A 93 -0.46 -22.10 20.35
C VAL A 93 0.38 -23.03 21.19
N ASN A 94 1.05 -24.01 20.57
CA ASN A 94 1.90 -24.99 21.27
C ASN A 94 3.11 -24.34 21.97
N LYS A 95 3.63 -23.23 21.43
CA LYS A 95 4.74 -22.46 22.01
C LYS A 95 4.30 -21.38 23.00
N GLY A 96 2.98 -21.15 23.14
CA GLY A 96 2.43 -20.08 23.96
C GLY A 96 2.73 -18.67 23.45
N ILE A 97 3.01 -18.52 22.14
CA ILE A 97 3.30 -17.23 21.52
C ILE A 97 1.98 -16.55 21.16
N THR A 98 1.79 -15.32 21.61
CA THR A 98 0.60 -14.51 21.38
C THR A 98 0.86 -13.39 20.36
N ALA A 99 -0.22 -12.75 19.87
CA ALA A 99 -0.09 -11.58 19.01
C ALA A 99 0.69 -10.42 19.70
N ARG A 100 0.58 -10.30 21.04
CA ARG A 100 1.31 -9.27 21.82
C ARG A 100 2.81 -9.53 21.94
N ASP A 101 3.26 -10.76 21.72
CA ASP A 101 4.69 -11.10 21.67
C ASP A 101 5.30 -10.72 20.32
N ILE A 102 4.49 -10.65 19.26
CA ILE A 102 4.90 -10.35 17.88
C ILE A 102 4.73 -8.87 17.58
N ILE A 103 3.55 -8.31 17.90
CA ILE A 103 3.26 -6.89 17.65
C ILE A 103 3.89 -6.07 18.78
N THR A 104 4.99 -5.42 18.46
CA THR A 104 5.76 -4.54 19.34
C THR A 104 5.87 -3.15 18.73
N LYS A 105 6.40 -2.19 19.47
CA LYS A 105 6.72 -0.88 18.91
C LYS A 105 7.63 -1.01 17.69
N ASP A 106 8.65 -1.87 17.76
CA ASP A 106 9.62 -2.06 16.67
C ASP A 106 8.98 -2.68 15.43
N SER A 107 8.07 -3.67 15.60
CA SER A 107 7.34 -4.24 14.45
C SER A 107 6.38 -3.24 13.80
N ILE A 108 5.78 -2.32 14.59
CA ILE A 108 4.98 -1.22 14.04
C ILE A 108 5.87 -0.24 13.27
N MET A 109 7.07 0.07 13.77
CA MET A 109 8.01 0.93 13.05
C MET A 109 8.51 0.27 11.76
N ASN A 110 8.72 -1.06 11.75
CA ASN A 110 9.00 -1.82 10.54
C ASN A 110 7.85 -1.71 9.53
N ALA A 111 6.60 -1.90 9.98
CA ALA A 111 5.43 -1.77 9.13
C ALA A 111 5.32 -0.36 8.53
N LEU A 112 5.55 0.67 9.33
CA LEU A 112 5.53 2.06 8.87
C LEU A 112 6.64 2.35 7.85
N THR A 113 7.83 1.77 8.02
CA THR A 113 8.92 1.87 7.05
C THR A 113 8.55 1.19 5.73
N VAL A 114 7.98 -0.01 5.77
CA VAL A 114 7.50 -0.72 4.58
C VAL A 114 6.35 0.02 3.90
N ASP A 115 5.46 0.64 4.69
CA ASP A 115 4.38 1.51 4.22
C ASP A 115 4.91 2.66 3.35
N MET A 116 5.95 3.33 3.83
CA MET A 116 6.63 4.42 3.11
C MET A 116 7.29 3.92 1.82
N ALA A 117 7.96 2.76 1.86
CA ALA A 117 8.66 2.21 0.71
C ALA A 117 7.71 1.73 -0.40
N LEU A 118 6.58 1.13 -0.03
CA LEU A 118 5.55 0.69 -0.98
C LEU A 118 4.66 1.81 -1.48
N GLY A 119 4.58 2.94 -0.76
CA GLY A 119 3.60 3.98 -1.02
C GLY A 119 2.17 3.45 -0.87
N CYS A 120 1.84 2.94 0.30
CA CYS A 120 0.55 2.34 0.59
C CYS A 120 -0.62 3.34 0.58
N SER A 121 -1.80 2.89 0.95
CA SER A 121 -2.98 3.73 1.11
C SER A 121 -2.84 4.62 2.36
N THR A 122 -3.35 5.85 2.29
CA THR A 122 -3.46 6.75 3.46
C THR A 122 -4.21 6.14 4.64
N ASN A 123 -5.06 5.13 4.40
CA ASN A 123 -5.76 4.39 5.44
C ASN A 123 -4.83 3.58 6.38
N SER A 124 -3.59 3.32 5.98
CA SER A 124 -2.58 2.75 6.89
C SER A 124 -2.38 3.62 8.13
N MET A 125 -2.50 4.95 7.98
CA MET A 125 -2.41 5.92 9.08
C MET A 125 -3.66 5.96 9.99
N LEU A 126 -4.68 5.17 9.70
CA LEU A 126 -5.77 4.84 10.62
C LEU A 126 -5.54 3.49 11.28
N HIS A 127 -5.14 2.49 10.49
CA HIS A 127 -5.06 1.11 10.94
C HIS A 127 -3.82 0.81 11.78
N LEU A 128 -2.64 1.35 11.43
CA LEU A 128 -1.43 1.17 12.25
C LEU A 128 -1.57 1.81 13.64
N PRO A 129 -2.08 3.05 13.78
CA PRO A 129 -2.39 3.62 15.10
C PRO A 129 -3.39 2.79 15.89
N ALA A 130 -4.44 2.24 15.25
CA ALA A 130 -5.41 1.37 15.93
C ALA A 130 -4.76 0.09 16.47
N ILE A 131 -3.89 -0.55 15.68
CA ILE A 131 -3.11 -1.72 16.13
C ILE A 131 -2.14 -1.34 17.26
N ALA A 132 -1.49 -0.17 17.16
CA ALA A 132 -0.58 0.35 18.18
C ALA A 132 -1.30 0.59 19.52
N HIS A 133 -2.51 1.15 19.46
CA HIS A 133 -3.36 1.37 20.63
C HIS A 133 -3.65 0.06 21.39
N GLU A 134 -3.94 -1.03 20.70
CA GLU A 134 -4.22 -2.33 21.29
C GLU A 134 -3.06 -2.94 22.07
N ILE A 135 -1.82 -2.57 21.75
CA ILE A 135 -0.63 -2.97 22.50
C ILE A 135 -0.17 -1.92 23.53
N GLY A 136 -0.93 -0.83 23.69
CA GLY A 136 -0.61 0.26 24.61
C GLY A 136 0.50 1.19 24.11
N PHE A 137 0.77 1.22 22.80
CA PHE A 137 1.71 2.16 22.20
C PHE A 137 0.96 3.40 21.72
N ASP A 138 1.27 4.55 22.32
CA ASP A 138 0.75 5.85 21.90
C ASP A 138 1.41 6.28 20.58
N PHE A 139 0.66 6.09 19.48
CA PHE A 139 1.14 6.34 18.12
C PHE A 139 0.64 7.69 17.63
N ASP A 140 1.50 8.72 17.62
CA ASP A 140 1.24 9.97 16.91
C ASP A 140 1.51 9.77 15.40
N ILE A 141 0.55 10.13 14.54
CA ILE A 141 0.71 10.06 13.07
C ILE A 141 1.90 10.89 12.58
N LYS A 142 2.34 11.90 13.32
CA LYS A 142 3.54 12.70 13.03
C LYS A 142 4.83 11.88 13.05
N PHE A 143 4.85 10.68 13.67
CA PHE A 143 5.97 9.74 13.55
C PHE A 143 6.24 9.30 12.11
N ALA A 144 5.24 9.40 11.23
CA ALA A 144 5.38 9.04 9.83
C ALA A 144 6.41 9.92 9.09
N ASN A 145 6.46 11.22 9.37
CA ASN A 145 7.33 12.13 8.63
C ASN A 145 8.82 11.83 8.77
N PRO A 146 9.40 11.69 9.97
CA PRO A 146 10.81 11.33 10.12
C PRO A 146 11.17 9.99 9.50
N ILE A 147 10.23 9.05 9.42
CA ILE A 147 10.42 7.75 8.75
C ILE A 147 10.33 7.92 7.25
N SER A 148 9.33 8.65 6.77
CA SER A 148 9.18 8.96 5.35
C SER A 148 10.41 9.68 4.77
N GLU A 149 11.00 10.60 5.50
CA GLU A 149 12.20 11.32 5.06
C GLU A 149 13.42 10.43 4.86
N LYS A 150 13.51 9.32 5.60
CA LYS A 150 14.65 8.39 5.56
C LYS A 150 14.41 7.18 4.67
N THR A 151 13.16 6.88 4.34
CA THR A 151 12.77 5.67 3.62
C THR A 151 12.56 5.98 2.16
N PRO A 152 13.34 5.38 1.24
CA PRO A 152 13.10 5.56 -0.19
C PRO A 152 11.78 4.91 -0.62
N ASN A 153 11.06 5.53 -1.56
CA ASN A 153 9.91 4.91 -2.20
C ASN A 153 10.39 3.98 -3.31
N LEU A 154 10.14 2.69 -3.16
CA LEU A 154 10.69 1.65 -4.03
C LEU A 154 9.68 1.09 -5.03
N SER A 155 8.40 1.40 -4.90
CA SER A 155 7.36 0.85 -5.77
C SER A 155 6.28 1.88 -6.12
N HIS A 156 5.88 1.89 -7.39
CA HIS A 156 4.79 2.71 -7.90
C HIS A 156 3.65 1.81 -8.42
N LEU A 157 2.88 1.24 -7.49
CA LEU A 157 1.72 0.44 -7.83
C LEU A 157 0.49 1.31 -8.09
N ALA A 158 -0.41 0.84 -8.94
CA ALA A 158 -1.69 1.52 -9.16
C ALA A 158 -2.38 1.86 -7.84
N PRO A 159 -2.97 3.05 -7.67
CA PRO A 159 -3.19 4.11 -8.65
C PRO A 159 -2.01 5.06 -8.89
N ALA A 160 -0.92 4.99 -8.13
CA ALA A 160 0.24 5.91 -8.23
C ALA A 160 1.13 5.61 -9.45
N GLY A 161 1.05 4.41 -10.02
CA GLY A 161 1.87 3.98 -11.15
C GLY A 161 1.24 2.85 -11.96
N PRO A 162 1.96 2.32 -12.96
CA PRO A 162 1.42 1.38 -13.94
C PRO A 162 1.45 -0.08 -13.50
N THR A 163 2.12 -0.42 -12.39
CA THR A 163 2.28 -1.79 -11.90
C THR A 163 1.16 -2.19 -10.95
N TYR A 164 0.95 -3.50 -10.79
CA TYR A 164 -0.12 -4.06 -9.98
C TYR A 164 0.41 -5.04 -8.93
N MET A 165 -0.45 -5.50 -8.04
CA MET A 165 -0.08 -6.42 -6.96
C MET A 165 0.49 -7.75 -7.47
N GLU A 166 0.00 -8.24 -8.61
CA GLU A 166 0.55 -9.45 -9.25
C GLU A 166 2.00 -9.24 -9.72
N ASP A 167 2.32 -8.02 -10.23
CA ASP A 167 3.67 -7.68 -10.67
C ASP A 167 4.60 -7.61 -9.44
N LEU A 168 4.14 -7.04 -8.32
CA LEU A 168 4.88 -7.04 -7.07
C LEU A 168 5.12 -8.47 -6.54
N ASN A 169 4.14 -9.36 -6.66
CA ASN A 169 4.31 -10.77 -6.30
C ASN A 169 5.43 -11.43 -7.09
N GLU A 170 5.42 -11.27 -8.41
CA GLU A 170 6.44 -11.85 -9.30
C GLU A 170 7.82 -11.24 -9.05
N ALA A 171 7.91 -9.95 -8.73
CA ALA A 171 9.14 -9.25 -8.39
C ALA A 171 9.78 -9.71 -7.06
N GLY A 172 9.06 -10.50 -6.26
CA GLY A 172 9.56 -11.04 -4.99
C GLY A 172 8.74 -10.69 -3.76
N GLY A 173 7.68 -9.89 -3.94
CA GLY A 173 6.71 -9.53 -2.92
C GLY A 173 7.26 -8.61 -1.84
N VAL A 174 6.52 -8.53 -0.74
CA VAL A 174 6.85 -7.66 0.40
C VAL A 174 8.23 -8.00 0.99
N TYR A 175 8.59 -9.29 1.05
CA TYR A 175 9.88 -9.72 1.60
C TYR A 175 11.08 -9.24 0.77
N ALA A 176 10.94 -9.08 -0.56
CA ALA A 176 11.99 -8.49 -1.37
C ALA A 176 12.18 -6.99 -1.03
N VAL A 177 11.09 -6.24 -0.88
CA VAL A 177 11.15 -4.84 -0.42
C VAL A 177 11.75 -4.74 0.98
N MET A 178 11.34 -5.62 1.91
CA MET A 178 11.90 -5.66 3.26
C MET A 178 13.40 -5.97 3.26
N LYS A 179 13.86 -6.84 2.34
CA LYS A 179 15.29 -7.16 2.21
C LYS A 179 16.09 -5.92 1.75
N GLU A 180 15.62 -5.21 0.74
CA GLU A 180 16.23 -3.94 0.29
C GLU A 180 16.36 -2.92 1.45
N LEU A 181 15.32 -2.77 2.26
CA LEU A 181 15.31 -1.86 3.41
C LEU A 181 16.21 -2.34 4.56
N ALA A 182 16.24 -3.64 4.81
CA ALA A 182 17.08 -4.23 5.87
C ALA A 182 18.57 -4.09 5.54
N ASP A 183 18.96 -4.22 4.27
CA ASP A 183 20.36 -4.11 3.81
C ASP A 183 20.94 -2.71 4.02
N ILE A 184 20.09 -1.69 4.13
CA ILE A 184 20.51 -0.32 4.49
C ILE A 184 20.18 0.05 5.94
N GLY A 185 19.80 -0.93 6.77
CA GLY A 185 19.60 -0.75 8.21
C GLY A 185 18.32 -0.02 8.61
N LEU A 186 17.31 0.02 7.76
CA LEU A 186 16.03 0.69 8.05
C LEU A 186 15.00 -0.20 8.76
N LEU A 187 15.24 -1.51 8.89
CA LEU A 187 14.36 -2.42 9.59
C LEU A 187 15.03 -3.02 10.84
N ASN A 188 14.24 -3.20 11.90
CA ASN A 188 14.62 -4.04 13.02
C ASN A 188 14.38 -5.51 12.65
N THR A 189 15.46 -6.22 12.33
CA THR A 189 15.41 -7.61 11.85
C THR A 189 15.19 -8.63 12.95
N ASP A 190 15.28 -8.25 14.23
CA ASP A 190 15.12 -9.14 15.38
C ASP A 190 13.66 -9.35 15.79
N CYS A 191 12.73 -8.56 15.21
CA CYS A 191 11.30 -8.71 15.46
C CYS A 191 10.83 -10.13 15.12
N MET A 192 10.07 -10.74 16.06
CA MET A 192 9.47 -12.07 15.92
C MET A 192 8.34 -12.07 14.89
N THR A 193 8.10 -13.21 14.25
CA THR A 193 6.98 -13.41 13.32
C THR A 193 6.15 -14.64 13.69
N VAL A 194 4.94 -14.74 13.12
CA VAL A 194 4.05 -15.91 13.21
C VAL A 194 4.66 -17.20 12.65
N SER A 195 5.77 -17.13 11.95
CA SER A 195 6.52 -18.32 11.51
C SER A 195 7.40 -18.91 12.61
N GLY A 196 7.50 -18.25 13.78
CA GLY A 196 8.40 -18.61 14.86
C GLY A 196 9.87 -18.28 14.58
N LYS A 197 10.12 -17.41 13.59
CA LYS A 197 11.44 -16.91 13.18
C LYS A 197 11.45 -15.39 13.26
N THR A 198 12.62 -14.79 13.28
CA THR A 198 12.76 -13.34 13.20
C THR A 198 12.51 -12.84 11.76
N ILE A 199 12.25 -11.55 11.63
CA ILE A 199 12.16 -10.87 10.31
C ILE A 199 13.43 -11.14 9.50
N GLY A 200 14.62 -10.99 10.10
CA GLY A 200 15.90 -11.24 9.44
C GLY A 200 16.03 -12.65 8.87
N GLU A 201 15.66 -13.67 9.65
CA GLU A 201 15.64 -15.06 9.18
C GLU A 201 14.63 -15.28 8.04
N CYS A 202 13.47 -14.62 8.13
CA CYS A 202 12.42 -14.74 7.11
C CYS A 202 12.82 -14.13 5.77
N ILE A 203 13.51 -12.98 5.77
CA ILE A 203 13.91 -12.27 4.54
C ILE A 203 15.29 -12.68 4.03
N ALA A 204 16.04 -13.52 4.75
CA ALA A 204 17.42 -13.89 4.40
C ALA A 204 17.59 -14.43 2.97
N THR A 205 16.58 -15.13 2.47
CA THR A 205 16.57 -15.70 1.10
C THR A 205 15.69 -14.90 0.12
N ALA A 206 15.17 -13.76 0.56
CA ALA A 206 14.40 -12.90 -0.32
C ALA A 206 15.34 -12.11 -1.24
N TYR A 207 14.93 -11.89 -2.46
CA TYR A 207 15.66 -11.06 -3.42
C TYR A 207 14.68 -10.41 -4.39
N ASN A 208 15.07 -9.25 -4.89
CA ASN A 208 14.37 -8.53 -5.93
C ASN A 208 14.61 -9.23 -7.29
N ARG A 209 13.53 -9.53 -8.01
CA ARG A 209 13.56 -10.20 -9.30
C ARG A 209 13.29 -9.27 -10.47
N ASP A 210 12.77 -8.08 -10.18
CA ASP A 210 12.40 -7.10 -11.20
C ASP A 210 12.57 -5.67 -10.64
N GLU A 211 13.65 -5.03 -11.06
CA GLU A 211 14.01 -3.67 -10.64
C GLU A 211 13.11 -2.59 -11.25
N GLU A 212 12.26 -2.90 -12.21
CA GLU A 212 11.26 -1.98 -12.72
C GLU A 212 10.02 -1.93 -11.81
N VAL A 213 9.75 -3.00 -11.05
CA VAL A 213 8.63 -3.09 -10.12
C VAL A 213 9.05 -2.72 -8.70
N ILE A 214 10.20 -3.23 -8.24
CA ILE A 214 10.83 -2.89 -6.98
C ILE A 214 12.15 -2.21 -7.31
N ARG A 215 12.20 -0.89 -7.23
CA ARG A 215 13.45 -0.15 -7.46
C ARG A 215 14.47 -0.49 -6.39
N PRO A 216 15.75 -0.66 -6.75
CA PRO A 216 16.81 -0.80 -5.76
C PRO A 216 16.98 0.51 -4.97
N VAL A 217 17.49 0.42 -3.75
CA VAL A 217 17.60 1.55 -2.82
C VAL A 217 18.50 2.69 -3.33
N ASP A 218 19.41 2.42 -4.25
CA ASP A 218 20.28 3.42 -4.87
C ASP A 218 19.62 4.14 -6.05
N LYS A 219 18.49 3.62 -6.57
CA LYS A 219 17.73 4.19 -7.69
C LYS A 219 16.21 4.21 -7.42
N PRO A 220 15.75 4.73 -6.28
CA PRO A 220 14.34 4.72 -5.91
C PRO A 220 13.50 5.63 -6.82
N TYR A 221 12.19 5.46 -6.81
CA TYR A 221 11.27 6.42 -7.43
C TYR A 221 11.33 7.80 -6.74
N SER A 222 11.46 7.80 -5.41
CA SER A 222 11.73 8.99 -4.61
C SER A 222 12.67 8.64 -3.46
N LYS A 223 13.52 9.59 -3.08
CA LYS A 223 14.39 9.45 -1.89
C LYS A 223 13.61 9.46 -0.58
N THR A 224 12.36 9.87 -0.61
CA THR A 224 11.46 9.95 0.53
C THR A 224 10.26 9.05 0.31
N GLY A 225 9.60 8.65 1.39
CA GLY A 225 8.49 7.71 1.38
C GLY A 225 7.26 8.19 0.63
N GLY A 226 6.39 7.24 0.32
CA GLY A 226 5.19 7.47 -0.47
C GLY A 226 4.04 8.17 0.26
N LEU A 227 4.12 8.34 1.58
CA LEU A 227 3.15 9.07 2.39
C LEU A 227 3.81 10.23 3.14
N ALA A 228 3.05 11.28 3.39
CA ALA A 228 3.44 12.39 4.25
C ALA A 228 2.26 12.86 5.11
N VAL A 229 2.57 13.35 6.31
CA VAL A 229 1.60 13.98 7.21
C VAL A 229 1.78 15.50 7.12
N LEU A 230 0.71 16.18 6.74
CA LEU A 230 0.64 17.64 6.66
C LEU A 230 -0.01 18.18 7.92
N SER A 231 0.39 19.36 8.34
CA SER A 231 -0.25 20.08 9.45
C SER A 231 -0.35 21.56 9.12
N GLY A 232 -1.37 22.21 9.66
CA GLY A 232 -1.63 23.63 9.43
C GLY A 232 -2.91 24.07 10.13
N ASN A 233 -3.34 25.30 9.87
CA ASN A 233 -4.54 25.87 10.49
C ASN A 233 -5.84 25.14 10.10
N LEU A 234 -5.89 24.47 8.94
CA LEU A 234 -7.04 23.63 8.53
C LEU A 234 -7.02 22.24 9.17
N ALA A 235 -5.84 21.69 9.44
CA ALA A 235 -5.65 20.36 10.02
C ALA A 235 -4.54 20.42 11.09
N PRO A 236 -4.77 21.03 12.26
CA PRO A 236 -3.74 21.19 13.30
C PRO A 236 -3.26 19.85 13.86
N ASP A 237 -4.13 18.84 13.90
CA ASP A 237 -3.82 17.49 14.37
C ASP A 237 -3.19 16.61 13.28
N GLY A 238 -3.17 17.10 12.06
CA GLY A 238 -2.57 16.43 10.91
C GLY A 238 -3.57 15.95 9.87
N SER A 239 -3.11 15.85 8.64
CA SER A 239 -3.78 15.18 7.53
C SER A 239 -2.77 14.36 6.73
N VAL A 240 -3.22 13.30 6.07
CA VAL A 240 -2.33 12.38 5.36
C VAL A 240 -2.48 12.54 3.86
N VAL A 241 -1.36 12.66 3.17
CA VAL A 241 -1.32 12.70 1.70
C VAL A 241 -0.51 11.52 1.15
N LYS A 242 -1.01 10.90 0.09
CA LYS A 242 -0.26 9.93 -0.71
C LYS A 242 0.70 10.69 -1.63
N ARG A 243 1.88 11.02 -1.10
CA ARG A 243 2.90 11.82 -1.79
C ARG A 243 3.32 11.19 -3.12
N SER A 244 3.40 9.87 -3.17
CA SER A 244 3.76 9.13 -4.40
C SER A 244 2.76 9.28 -5.55
N ALA A 245 1.58 9.84 -5.31
CA ALA A 245 0.55 10.12 -6.31
C ALA A 245 0.36 11.63 -6.57
N VAL A 246 1.19 12.49 -5.97
CA VAL A 246 1.17 13.93 -6.18
C VAL A 246 2.18 14.28 -7.28
N VAL A 247 1.76 15.03 -8.27
CA VAL A 247 2.66 15.54 -9.33
C VAL A 247 3.59 16.60 -8.74
N ASP A 248 4.80 16.70 -9.25
CA ASP A 248 5.85 17.55 -8.68
C ASP A 248 5.43 19.01 -8.55
N GLU A 249 4.69 19.54 -9.52
CA GLU A 249 4.19 20.93 -9.53
C GLU A 249 3.22 21.22 -8.39
N MET A 250 2.56 20.18 -7.83
CA MET A 250 1.60 20.32 -6.74
C MET A 250 2.19 20.05 -5.37
N LEU A 251 3.48 19.70 -5.27
CA LEU A 251 4.17 19.55 -3.97
C LEU A 251 4.27 20.89 -3.20
N VAL A 252 4.33 21.99 -3.94
CA VAL A 252 4.22 23.35 -3.38
C VAL A 252 3.24 24.12 -4.26
N HIS A 253 2.09 24.48 -3.70
CA HIS A 253 1.03 25.17 -4.42
C HIS A 253 0.40 26.27 -3.56
N GLU A 254 0.10 27.39 -4.19
CA GLU A 254 -0.64 28.49 -3.60
C GLU A 254 -1.74 28.94 -4.57
N GLY A 255 -2.93 29.17 -4.07
CA GLY A 255 -4.05 29.59 -4.88
C GLY A 255 -5.31 29.89 -4.08
N PRO A 256 -6.36 30.47 -4.70
CA PRO A 256 -7.63 30.71 -4.03
C PRO A 256 -8.33 29.40 -3.68
N ALA A 257 -8.83 29.29 -2.45
CA ALA A 257 -9.63 28.15 -2.04
C ALA A 257 -11.04 28.23 -2.64
N ARG A 258 -11.52 27.11 -3.17
CA ARG A 258 -12.91 26.92 -3.55
C ARG A 258 -13.56 25.95 -2.56
N VAL A 259 -14.53 26.44 -1.81
CA VAL A 259 -15.15 25.70 -0.70
C VAL A 259 -16.53 25.20 -1.14
N PHE A 260 -16.87 23.97 -0.75
CA PHE A 260 -18.15 23.31 -0.97
C PHE A 260 -18.68 22.79 0.37
N ASP A 261 -20.01 22.79 0.53
CA ASP A 261 -20.67 22.33 1.74
C ASP A 261 -20.92 20.81 1.77
N CYS A 262 -20.82 20.15 0.60
CA CYS A 262 -20.96 18.70 0.48
C CYS A 262 -20.11 18.14 -0.68
N GLU A 263 -19.92 16.81 -0.66
CA GLU A 263 -19.14 16.07 -1.66
C GLU A 263 -19.76 16.16 -3.05
N GLU A 264 -21.11 16.09 -3.13
CA GLU A 264 -21.85 16.10 -4.38
C GLU A 264 -21.63 17.40 -5.19
N ASP A 265 -21.63 18.53 -4.50
CA ASP A 265 -21.36 19.83 -5.12
C ASP A 265 -19.92 19.95 -5.59
N ALA A 266 -18.98 19.43 -4.82
CA ALA A 266 -17.57 19.38 -5.19
C ALA A 266 -17.36 18.49 -6.45
N ILE A 267 -17.97 17.31 -6.49
CA ILE A 267 -17.92 16.38 -7.64
C ILE A 267 -18.54 17.03 -8.89
N ALA A 268 -19.68 17.71 -8.72
CA ALA A 268 -20.33 18.41 -9.84
C ALA A 268 -19.43 19.51 -10.42
N ALA A 269 -18.76 20.29 -9.55
CA ALA A 269 -17.81 21.32 -9.97
C ALA A 269 -16.57 20.72 -10.67
N ILE A 270 -16.04 19.59 -10.19
CA ILE A 270 -14.94 18.87 -10.84
C ILE A 270 -15.32 18.42 -12.24
N LYS A 271 -16.50 17.79 -12.40
CA LYS A 271 -17.01 17.33 -13.69
C LYS A 271 -17.21 18.47 -14.71
N LEU A 272 -17.55 19.66 -14.23
CA LEU A 272 -17.68 20.85 -15.08
C LEU A 272 -16.35 21.58 -15.31
N SER A 273 -15.23 21.03 -14.86
CA SER A 273 -13.89 21.65 -14.92
C SER A 273 -13.82 23.02 -14.24
N LEU A 274 -14.69 23.29 -13.27
CA LEU A 274 -14.75 24.59 -12.58
C LEU A 274 -13.70 24.74 -11.46
N ILE A 275 -12.85 23.74 -11.23
CA ILE A 275 -11.78 23.75 -10.24
C ILE A 275 -10.39 24.01 -10.82
N HIS A 276 -10.26 24.04 -12.15
CA HIS A 276 -9.01 24.31 -12.86
C HIS A 276 -8.90 25.79 -13.24
N ILE A 277 -9.03 26.67 -12.27
CA ILE A 277 -8.92 28.14 -12.49
C ILE A 277 -7.63 28.62 -11.90
#